data_a0f4b13d0cbaa1352df5855c2eb60d08
#
_entry.id   a0f4b13d0cbaa1352df5855c2eb60d08
#
_cell.length_a   1.000
_cell.length_b   1.000
_cell.length_c   1.000
_cell.angle_alpha   90.00
_cell.angle_beta   90.00
_cell.angle_gamma   90.00
#
_symmetry.space_group_name_H-M   'P 1'
#
loop_
_entity.id
_entity.type
_entity.pdbx_description
1 polymer ?
#
loop_
_entity_poly.entity_id
_entity_poly.type
_entity_poly.pdbx_seq_one_letter_code
_entity_poly.pdbx_strand_id
1 'polypeptide(L)'
;MVEVKNLTKFYGSIKAVDDISFTVETGEVLGFLGPNGAGKSTTMNMITGYLSSTSGTVTIDGCEILDDPIHAKSKIGYLPEIPPLYIDMTVKKYLEFMFDLKKVKLPKKEHIDEVMRLTKITEQADRIIKHLSKGYRQRVGLAQALLGNPPVIILDEPTVGLDPKQIIEIRKLIRNLGKKHTVIFSSHVLSEVSEVCDRIVVISKGKIVADAKTDELSAQVSGGQKLSLTAEGSTADITEAIKKIPAVKRVTKTGSTVSYTHLTLPTTERV
;
A
#
# COMPACT_ATOMS: atom_id res chain seq x y z
N MET A 1 -3.67 -16.72 3.96
CA MET A 1 -2.20 -16.56 4.03
C MET A 1 -1.63 -16.41 2.62
N VAL A 2 -0.69 -15.50 2.42
CA VAL A 2 0.07 -15.35 1.17
C VAL A 2 1.54 -15.64 1.47
N GLU A 3 2.16 -16.50 0.70
CA GLU A 3 3.56 -16.87 0.88
C GLU A 3 4.32 -16.64 -0.42
N VAL A 4 5.41 -15.88 -0.34
CA VAL A 4 6.31 -15.53 -1.44
C VAL A 4 7.68 -16.08 -1.10
N LYS A 5 8.23 -16.97 -1.95
CA LYS A 5 9.53 -17.62 -1.72
C LYS A 5 10.48 -17.43 -2.89
N ASN A 6 11.63 -16.83 -2.62
CA ASN A 6 12.76 -16.65 -3.54
C ASN A 6 12.32 -16.05 -4.90
N LEU A 7 11.35 -15.14 -4.86
CA LEU A 7 10.71 -14.60 -6.05
C LEU A 7 11.66 -13.68 -6.80
N THR A 8 11.88 -13.99 -8.08
CA THR A 8 12.80 -13.26 -8.95
C THR A 8 12.15 -12.97 -10.29
N LYS A 9 12.39 -11.77 -10.84
CA LYS A 9 11.94 -11.38 -12.18
C LYS A 9 13.02 -10.66 -12.95
N PHE A 10 13.31 -11.17 -14.14
CA PHE A 10 14.13 -10.53 -15.14
C PHE A 10 13.28 -9.97 -16.29
N TYR A 11 13.65 -8.81 -16.77
CA TYR A 11 13.23 -8.24 -18.06
C TYR A 11 14.48 -8.05 -18.92
N GLY A 12 14.74 -9.01 -19.79
CA GLY A 12 16.03 -9.08 -20.48
C GLY A 12 17.19 -9.18 -19.47
N SER A 13 18.11 -8.23 -19.47
CA SER A 13 19.23 -8.15 -18.53
C SER A 13 18.90 -7.45 -17.21
N ILE A 14 17.74 -6.83 -17.10
CA ILE A 14 17.35 -6.07 -15.90
C ILE A 14 16.67 -6.99 -14.90
N LYS A 15 17.24 -7.11 -13.70
CA LYS A 15 16.63 -7.82 -12.59
C LYS A 15 15.71 -6.86 -11.83
N ALA A 16 14.42 -6.89 -12.15
CA ALA A 16 13.41 -6.00 -11.54
C ALA A 16 13.01 -6.43 -10.13
N VAL A 17 13.04 -7.74 -9.84
CA VAL A 17 12.87 -8.31 -8.51
C VAL A 17 13.95 -9.37 -8.31
N ASP A 18 14.64 -9.35 -7.19
CA ASP A 18 15.84 -10.12 -6.90
C ASP A 18 15.71 -10.87 -5.58
N ASP A 19 15.30 -12.14 -5.68
CA ASP A 19 15.28 -13.12 -4.59
C ASP A 19 14.55 -12.62 -3.33
N ILE A 20 13.30 -12.17 -3.49
CA ILE A 20 12.50 -11.70 -2.35
C ILE A 20 11.67 -12.84 -1.76
N SER A 21 11.61 -12.86 -0.43
CA SER A 21 10.77 -13.80 0.33
C SER A 21 10.08 -13.06 1.47
N PHE A 22 8.78 -13.26 1.61
CA PHE A 22 7.96 -12.76 2.72
C PHE A 22 6.64 -13.52 2.80
N THR A 23 6.01 -13.46 3.95
CA THR A 23 4.70 -14.08 4.20
C THR A 23 3.73 -13.00 4.66
N VAL A 24 2.45 -13.13 4.31
CA VAL A 24 1.37 -12.30 4.83
C VAL A 24 0.37 -13.20 5.54
N GLU A 25 0.20 -12.99 6.82
CA GLU A 25 -0.69 -13.81 7.64
C GLU A 25 -2.16 -13.54 7.33
N THR A 26 -3.02 -14.50 7.66
CA THR A 26 -4.46 -14.32 7.47
C THR A 26 -4.99 -13.20 8.36
N GLY A 27 -5.66 -12.21 7.74
CA GLY A 27 -6.18 -11.04 8.45
C GLY A 27 -5.16 -9.93 8.69
N GLU A 28 -3.93 -10.07 8.19
CA GLU A 28 -2.90 -9.04 8.25
C GLU A 28 -3.11 -7.98 7.16
N VAL A 29 -2.84 -6.73 7.49
CA VAL A 29 -2.71 -5.63 6.52
C VAL A 29 -1.23 -5.33 6.33
N LEU A 30 -0.66 -5.82 5.23
CA LEU A 30 0.74 -5.61 4.88
C LEU A 30 0.90 -4.39 3.98
N GLY A 31 1.78 -3.46 4.38
CA GLY A 31 2.27 -2.37 3.54
C GLY A 31 3.49 -2.79 2.73
N PHE A 32 3.43 -2.63 1.41
CA PHE A 32 4.57 -2.88 0.53
C PHE A 32 5.12 -1.55 0.02
N LEU A 33 6.16 -1.04 0.68
CA LEU A 33 6.68 0.31 0.51
C LEU A 33 7.95 0.32 -0.36
N GLY A 34 8.09 1.32 -1.21
CA GLY A 34 9.32 1.55 -1.97
C GLY A 34 9.19 2.66 -3.00
N PRO A 35 10.31 3.24 -3.47
CA PRO A 35 10.30 4.27 -4.50
C PRO A 35 9.76 3.73 -5.84
N ASN A 36 9.47 4.64 -6.77
CA ASN A 36 9.10 4.25 -8.13
C ASN A 36 10.26 3.48 -8.79
N GLY A 37 9.92 2.41 -9.51
CA GLY A 37 10.92 1.52 -10.10
C GLY A 37 11.59 0.53 -9.15
N ALA A 38 11.21 0.49 -7.87
CA ALA A 38 11.79 -0.44 -6.88
C ALA A 38 11.40 -1.91 -7.09
N GLY A 39 10.38 -2.22 -7.91
CA GLY A 39 9.87 -3.57 -8.15
C GLY A 39 8.48 -3.84 -7.56
N LYS A 40 7.79 -2.84 -6.96
CA LYS A 40 6.47 -3.01 -6.31
C LYS A 40 5.42 -3.61 -7.25
N SER A 41 5.07 -2.92 -8.33
CA SER A 41 4.04 -3.37 -9.27
C SER A 41 4.42 -4.68 -9.97
N THR A 42 5.72 -4.90 -10.22
CA THR A 42 6.22 -6.19 -10.72
C THR A 42 5.92 -7.31 -9.73
N THR A 43 6.17 -7.09 -8.45
CA THR A 43 5.87 -8.05 -7.37
C THR A 43 4.36 -8.28 -7.27
N MET A 44 3.53 -7.22 -7.26
CA MET A 44 2.06 -7.36 -7.23
C MET A 44 1.54 -8.16 -8.42
N ASN A 45 2.06 -7.91 -9.63
CA ASN A 45 1.69 -8.63 -10.84
C ASN A 45 2.09 -10.12 -10.80
N MET A 46 3.20 -10.45 -10.15
CA MET A 46 3.58 -11.86 -9.94
C MET A 46 2.70 -12.54 -8.91
N ILE A 47 2.40 -11.88 -7.79
CA ILE A 47 1.52 -12.43 -6.75
C ILE A 47 0.11 -12.68 -7.28
N THR A 48 -0.39 -11.83 -8.17
CA THR A 48 -1.72 -11.98 -8.78
C THR A 48 -1.74 -12.94 -9.98
N GLY A 49 -0.57 -13.47 -10.38
CA GLY A 49 -0.42 -14.33 -11.55
C GLY A 49 -0.71 -13.63 -12.87
N TYR A 50 -0.70 -12.28 -12.90
CA TYR A 50 -0.75 -11.51 -14.14
C TYR A 50 0.57 -11.60 -14.91
N LEU A 51 1.66 -11.77 -14.18
CA LEU A 51 3.00 -11.93 -14.71
C LEU A 51 3.66 -13.18 -14.08
N SER A 52 4.21 -14.05 -14.89
CA SER A 52 5.02 -15.18 -14.39
C SER A 52 6.35 -14.72 -13.84
N SER A 53 6.77 -15.31 -12.72
CA SER A 53 8.12 -15.16 -12.17
C SER A 53 9.17 -15.79 -13.11
N THR A 54 10.41 -15.36 -13.01
CA THR A 54 11.54 -16.06 -13.63
C THR A 54 11.97 -17.26 -12.77
N SER A 55 11.90 -17.10 -11.43
CA SER A 55 12.08 -18.16 -10.45
C SER A 55 11.37 -17.82 -9.15
N GLY A 56 11.28 -18.79 -8.24
CA GLY A 56 10.57 -18.67 -6.99
C GLY A 56 9.07 -18.96 -7.14
N THR A 57 8.36 -19.02 -6.01
CA THR A 57 6.96 -19.44 -5.94
C THR A 57 6.12 -18.43 -5.19
N VAL A 58 4.84 -18.38 -5.54
CA VAL A 58 3.81 -17.62 -4.82
C VAL A 58 2.66 -18.53 -4.48
N THR A 59 2.33 -18.66 -3.21
CA THR A 59 1.22 -19.49 -2.74
C THR A 59 0.16 -18.62 -2.10
N ILE A 60 -1.09 -18.77 -2.55
CA ILE A 60 -2.26 -18.07 -2.03
C ILE A 60 -3.15 -19.10 -1.35
N ASP A 61 -3.18 -19.02 -0.02
CA ASP A 61 -4.02 -19.90 0.80
C ASP A 61 -3.87 -21.40 0.44
N GLY A 62 -2.61 -21.84 0.30
CA GLY A 62 -2.23 -23.21 -0.05
C GLY A 62 -2.24 -23.53 -1.55
N CYS A 63 -2.66 -22.61 -2.45
CA CYS A 63 -2.65 -22.82 -3.89
C CYS A 63 -1.48 -22.05 -4.53
N GLU A 64 -0.58 -22.74 -5.22
CA GLU A 64 0.51 -22.11 -5.97
C GLU A 64 -0.04 -21.42 -7.23
N ILE A 65 0.38 -20.16 -7.49
CA ILE A 65 -0.23 -19.30 -8.50
C ILE A 65 0.02 -19.74 -9.94
N LEU A 66 1.11 -20.46 -10.21
CA LEU A 66 1.45 -20.95 -11.54
C LEU A 66 0.97 -22.39 -11.77
N ASP A 67 0.94 -23.22 -10.71
CA ASP A 67 0.51 -24.62 -10.80
C ASP A 67 -1.01 -24.74 -10.80
N ASP A 68 -1.70 -23.96 -9.95
CA ASP A 68 -3.16 -23.94 -9.86
C ASP A 68 -3.72 -22.51 -9.95
N PRO A 69 -3.57 -21.86 -11.11
CA PRO A 69 -3.93 -20.45 -11.28
C PRO A 69 -5.42 -20.16 -11.12
N ILE A 70 -6.29 -21.11 -11.40
CA ILE A 70 -7.75 -20.91 -11.34
C ILE A 70 -8.17 -20.78 -9.86
N HIS A 71 -7.77 -21.72 -9.02
CA HIS A 71 -8.11 -21.68 -7.59
C HIS A 71 -7.38 -20.54 -6.87
N ALA A 72 -6.08 -20.34 -7.14
CA ALA A 72 -5.34 -19.24 -6.53
C ALA A 72 -5.93 -17.87 -6.87
N LYS A 73 -6.20 -17.59 -8.16
CA LYS A 73 -6.80 -16.31 -8.60
C LYS A 73 -8.23 -16.11 -8.09
N SER A 74 -9.00 -17.17 -7.89
CA SER A 74 -10.35 -17.07 -7.33
C SER A 74 -10.36 -16.52 -5.90
N LYS A 75 -9.24 -16.67 -5.17
CA LYS A 75 -9.05 -16.18 -3.80
C LYS A 75 -8.54 -14.73 -3.73
N ILE A 76 -8.28 -14.09 -4.88
CA ILE A 76 -7.68 -12.77 -4.95
C ILE A 76 -8.67 -11.73 -5.47
N GLY A 77 -8.79 -10.62 -4.76
CA GLY A 77 -9.31 -9.36 -5.29
C GLY A 77 -8.16 -8.43 -5.62
N TYR A 78 -8.04 -8.00 -6.87
CA TYR A 78 -6.93 -7.16 -7.30
C TYR A 78 -7.39 -5.81 -7.84
N LEU A 79 -6.79 -4.75 -7.33
CA LEU A 79 -6.87 -3.39 -7.85
C LEU A 79 -5.48 -2.98 -8.34
N PRO A 80 -5.21 -2.95 -9.65
CA PRO A 80 -4.00 -2.35 -10.19
C PRO A 80 -4.00 -0.83 -10.07
N GLU A 81 -2.84 -0.20 -10.19
CA GLU A 81 -2.68 1.27 -10.15
C GLU A 81 -3.64 1.99 -11.12
N ILE A 82 -3.79 1.45 -12.33
CA ILE A 82 -4.77 1.92 -13.32
C ILE A 82 -5.81 0.80 -13.53
N PRO A 83 -7.02 0.94 -12.96
CA PRO A 83 -8.05 -0.08 -13.11
C PRO A 83 -8.49 -0.22 -14.58
N PRO A 84 -8.49 -1.44 -15.16
CA PRO A 84 -8.92 -1.69 -16.52
C PRO A 84 -10.47 -1.72 -16.62
N LEU A 85 -11.10 -0.55 -16.57
CA LEU A 85 -12.56 -0.43 -16.56
C LEU A 85 -13.12 -0.38 -17.97
N TYR A 86 -14.30 -0.98 -18.18
CA TYR A 86 -15.10 -0.78 -19.40
C TYR A 86 -15.79 0.57 -19.33
N ILE A 87 -15.13 1.60 -19.83
CA ILE A 87 -15.46 3.01 -19.61
C ILE A 87 -16.80 3.46 -20.20
N ASP A 88 -17.35 2.73 -21.17
CA ASP A 88 -18.65 3.02 -21.81
C ASP A 88 -19.84 2.35 -21.10
N MET A 89 -19.58 1.52 -20.09
CA MET A 89 -20.61 0.93 -19.24
C MET A 89 -20.99 1.87 -18.09
N THR A 90 -22.21 1.71 -17.56
CA THR A 90 -22.53 2.30 -16.25
C THR A 90 -21.84 1.50 -15.15
N VAL A 91 -21.63 2.14 -13.98
CA VAL A 91 -20.99 1.49 -12.83
C VAL A 91 -21.70 0.17 -12.47
N LYS A 92 -23.01 0.21 -12.34
CA LYS A 92 -23.81 -0.97 -11.97
C LYS A 92 -23.68 -2.09 -13.02
N LYS A 93 -23.86 -1.78 -14.30
CA LYS A 93 -23.73 -2.79 -15.37
C LYS A 93 -22.33 -3.39 -15.46
N TYR A 94 -21.30 -2.58 -15.21
CA TYR A 94 -19.93 -3.07 -15.14
C TYR A 94 -19.72 -4.06 -13.97
N LEU A 95 -20.22 -3.73 -12.78
CA LEU A 95 -20.13 -4.63 -11.63
C LEU A 95 -20.95 -5.91 -11.81
N GLU A 96 -22.14 -5.83 -12.43
CA GLU A 96 -22.95 -6.98 -12.80
C GLU A 96 -22.22 -7.90 -13.80
N PHE A 97 -21.59 -7.31 -14.82
CA PHE A 97 -20.78 -8.04 -15.78
C PHE A 97 -19.58 -8.73 -15.12
N MET A 98 -18.84 -8.01 -14.26
CA MET A 98 -17.68 -8.57 -13.56
C MET A 98 -18.09 -9.67 -12.56
N PHE A 99 -19.25 -9.53 -11.93
CA PHE A 99 -19.82 -10.55 -11.04
C PHE A 99 -20.05 -11.87 -11.79
N ASP A 100 -20.68 -11.79 -12.96
CA ASP A 100 -20.95 -12.96 -13.81
C ASP A 100 -19.65 -13.56 -14.36
N LEU A 101 -18.71 -12.73 -14.80
CA LEU A 101 -17.40 -13.15 -15.32
C LEU A 101 -16.59 -13.92 -14.25
N LYS A 102 -16.62 -13.44 -13.01
CA LYS A 102 -15.99 -14.12 -11.85
C LYS A 102 -16.76 -15.35 -11.38
N LYS A 103 -17.93 -15.65 -11.94
CA LYS A 103 -18.80 -16.76 -11.53
C LYS A 103 -19.10 -16.75 -10.03
N VAL A 104 -19.33 -15.57 -9.46
CA VAL A 104 -19.60 -15.41 -8.03
C VAL A 104 -20.89 -16.13 -7.65
N LYS A 105 -20.87 -16.91 -6.56
CA LYS A 105 -22.00 -17.73 -6.10
C LYS A 105 -22.83 -17.07 -4.97
N LEU A 106 -22.68 -15.77 -4.78
CA LEU A 106 -23.46 -15.00 -3.80
C LEU A 106 -24.75 -14.43 -4.42
N PRO A 107 -25.75 -14.01 -3.65
CA PRO A 107 -26.90 -13.28 -4.14
C PRO A 107 -26.47 -12.00 -4.85
N LYS A 108 -26.66 -11.94 -6.19
CA LYS A 108 -26.03 -10.95 -7.07
C LYS A 108 -26.38 -9.51 -6.70
N LYS A 109 -27.67 -9.22 -6.57
CA LYS A 109 -28.14 -7.86 -6.31
C LYS A 109 -27.63 -7.36 -4.96
N GLU A 110 -27.87 -8.14 -3.92
CA GLU A 110 -27.53 -7.80 -2.52
C GLU A 110 -26.02 -7.60 -2.39
N HIS A 111 -25.22 -8.47 -3.02
CA HIS A 111 -23.76 -8.37 -2.96
C HIS A 111 -23.22 -7.15 -3.72
N ILE A 112 -23.76 -6.86 -4.90
CA ILE A 112 -23.37 -5.65 -5.67
C ILE A 112 -23.76 -4.38 -4.90
N ASP A 113 -24.94 -4.32 -4.34
CA ASP A 113 -25.41 -3.18 -3.53
C ASP A 113 -24.54 -3.00 -2.28
N GLU A 114 -24.14 -4.10 -1.62
CA GLU A 114 -23.19 -4.05 -0.49
C GLU A 114 -21.83 -3.50 -0.90
N VAL A 115 -21.25 -4.02 -1.98
CA VAL A 115 -19.94 -3.60 -2.47
C VAL A 115 -19.96 -2.13 -2.89
N MET A 116 -21.01 -1.67 -3.59
CA MET A 116 -21.19 -0.26 -3.96
C MET A 116 -21.27 0.65 -2.72
N ARG A 117 -21.98 0.21 -1.68
CA ARG A 117 -22.07 0.95 -0.40
C ARG A 117 -20.73 1.02 0.30
N LEU A 118 -20.00 -0.10 0.40
CA LEU A 118 -18.67 -0.15 1.04
C LEU A 118 -17.69 0.81 0.35
N THR A 119 -17.71 0.88 -0.98
CA THR A 119 -16.82 1.73 -1.76
C THR A 119 -17.36 3.15 -1.97
N LYS A 120 -18.56 3.47 -1.45
CA LYS A 120 -19.22 4.78 -1.56
C LYS A 120 -19.45 5.23 -3.01
N ILE A 121 -19.96 4.33 -3.85
CA ILE A 121 -20.29 4.62 -5.25
C ILE A 121 -21.75 4.39 -5.60
N THR A 122 -22.61 4.16 -4.61
CA THR A 122 -24.05 3.90 -4.81
C THR A 122 -24.73 5.00 -5.62
N GLU A 123 -24.44 6.27 -5.34
CA GLU A 123 -24.99 7.43 -6.06
C GLU A 123 -24.52 7.53 -7.52
N GLN A 124 -23.47 6.80 -7.88
CA GLN A 124 -22.90 6.77 -9.22
C GLN A 124 -23.32 5.52 -10.01
N ALA A 125 -24.22 4.69 -9.48
CA ALA A 125 -24.58 3.39 -10.05
C ALA A 125 -24.97 3.44 -11.54
N ASP A 126 -25.77 4.42 -11.92
CA ASP A 126 -26.28 4.58 -13.29
C ASP A 126 -25.40 5.51 -14.17
N ARG A 127 -24.32 6.06 -13.59
CA ARG A 127 -23.43 6.95 -14.33
C ARG A 127 -22.44 6.14 -15.17
N ILE A 128 -22.18 6.60 -16.39
CA ILE A 128 -21.19 6.00 -17.29
C ILE A 128 -19.79 6.26 -16.72
N ILE A 129 -18.95 5.21 -16.67
CA ILE A 129 -17.64 5.22 -16.02
C ILE A 129 -16.71 6.29 -16.59
N LYS A 130 -16.74 6.55 -17.91
CA LYS A 130 -15.90 7.60 -18.53
C LYS A 130 -16.18 9.02 -18.01
N HIS A 131 -17.35 9.25 -17.47
CA HIS A 131 -17.74 10.56 -16.91
C HIS A 131 -17.42 10.70 -15.41
N LEU A 132 -16.81 9.68 -14.81
CA LEU A 132 -16.38 9.70 -13.41
C LEU A 132 -15.02 10.39 -13.26
N SER A 133 -14.80 11.04 -12.11
CA SER A 133 -13.46 11.49 -11.71
C SER A 133 -12.52 10.31 -11.50
N LYS A 134 -11.21 10.57 -11.49
CA LYS A 134 -10.20 9.53 -11.21
C LYS A 134 -10.50 8.81 -9.90
N GLY A 135 -10.85 9.52 -8.83
CA GLY A 135 -11.16 8.93 -7.52
C GLY A 135 -12.39 8.00 -7.56
N TYR A 136 -13.43 8.37 -8.30
CA TYR A 136 -14.58 7.46 -8.45
C TYR A 136 -14.22 6.24 -9.30
N ARG A 137 -13.42 6.39 -10.36
CA ARG A 137 -12.92 5.24 -11.14
C ARG A 137 -12.09 4.29 -10.28
N GLN A 138 -11.25 4.82 -9.39
CA GLN A 138 -10.49 4.01 -8.43
C GLN A 138 -11.42 3.23 -7.49
N ARG A 139 -12.49 3.86 -6.99
CA ARG A 139 -13.51 3.20 -6.17
C ARG A 139 -14.29 2.12 -6.92
N VAL A 140 -14.57 2.31 -8.21
CA VAL A 140 -15.18 1.28 -9.08
C VAL A 140 -14.23 0.09 -9.23
N GLY A 141 -12.94 0.32 -9.45
CA GLY A 141 -11.92 -0.73 -9.50
C GLY A 141 -11.81 -1.49 -8.16
N LEU A 142 -11.88 -0.76 -7.04
CA LEU A 142 -11.90 -1.38 -5.70
C LEU A 142 -13.19 -2.20 -5.49
N ALA A 143 -14.34 -1.69 -5.92
CA ALA A 143 -15.59 -2.45 -5.89
C ALA A 143 -15.48 -3.76 -6.67
N GLN A 144 -14.90 -3.72 -7.88
CA GLN A 144 -14.63 -4.91 -8.68
C GLN A 144 -13.69 -5.90 -7.98
N ALA A 145 -12.66 -5.41 -7.27
CA ALA A 145 -11.76 -6.25 -6.49
C ALA A 145 -12.51 -7.00 -5.36
N LEU A 146 -13.50 -6.37 -4.73
CA LEU A 146 -14.29 -6.93 -3.63
C LEU A 146 -15.39 -7.93 -4.07
N LEU A 147 -15.71 -8.02 -5.36
CA LEU A 147 -16.71 -8.98 -5.86
C LEU A 147 -16.30 -10.42 -5.55
N GLY A 148 -17.21 -11.16 -4.93
CA GLY A 148 -17.00 -12.53 -4.49
C GLY A 148 -16.42 -12.66 -3.08
N ASN A 149 -16.20 -11.54 -2.38
CA ASN A 149 -15.67 -11.53 -1.02
C ASN A 149 -14.35 -12.32 -0.88
N PRO A 150 -13.32 -12.00 -1.70
CA PRO A 150 -12.09 -12.78 -1.75
C PRO A 150 -11.33 -12.69 -0.41
N PRO A 151 -10.72 -13.79 0.07
CA PRO A 151 -9.96 -13.75 1.33
C PRO A 151 -8.71 -12.88 1.28
N VAL A 152 -8.13 -12.66 0.09
CA VAL A 152 -6.94 -11.83 -0.13
C VAL A 152 -7.28 -10.66 -1.04
N ILE A 153 -6.91 -9.44 -0.63
CA ILE A 153 -7.09 -8.22 -1.41
C ILE A 153 -5.72 -7.59 -1.67
N ILE A 154 -5.41 -7.34 -2.93
CA ILE A 154 -4.14 -6.72 -3.35
C ILE A 154 -4.47 -5.38 -4.00
N LEU A 155 -3.86 -4.31 -3.47
CA LEU A 155 -4.09 -2.93 -3.89
C LEU A 155 -2.76 -2.30 -4.31
N ASP A 156 -2.58 -2.08 -5.61
CA ASP A 156 -1.36 -1.46 -6.14
C ASP A 156 -1.57 0.05 -6.28
N GLU A 157 -0.87 0.84 -5.44
CA GLU A 157 -0.91 2.31 -5.41
C GLU A 157 -2.33 2.90 -5.42
N PRO A 158 -3.26 2.46 -4.55
CA PRO A 158 -4.69 2.81 -4.64
C PRO A 158 -5.00 4.29 -4.38
N THR A 159 -4.04 5.05 -3.89
CA THR A 159 -4.16 6.48 -3.51
C THR A 159 -3.55 7.43 -4.53
N VAL A 160 -2.83 6.91 -5.54
CA VAL A 160 -2.12 7.74 -6.53
C VAL A 160 -3.06 8.65 -7.31
N GLY A 161 -2.77 9.96 -7.23
CA GLY A 161 -3.50 11.00 -7.96
C GLY A 161 -4.90 11.27 -7.43
N LEU A 162 -5.16 10.92 -6.18
CA LEU A 162 -6.33 11.31 -5.42
C LEU A 162 -6.06 12.59 -4.62
N ASP A 163 -7.11 13.36 -4.35
CA ASP A 163 -7.01 14.50 -3.43
C ASP A 163 -6.90 14.03 -1.95
N PRO A 164 -6.40 14.89 -1.04
CA PRO A 164 -6.17 14.51 0.36
C PRO A 164 -7.40 13.95 1.07
N LYS A 165 -8.60 14.45 0.76
CA LYS A 165 -9.84 13.96 1.35
C LYS A 165 -10.16 12.54 0.90
N GLN A 166 -9.98 12.26 -0.38
CA GLN A 166 -10.18 10.93 -0.96
C GLN A 166 -9.15 9.92 -0.42
N ILE A 167 -7.89 10.34 -0.23
CA ILE A 167 -6.85 9.49 0.37
C ILE A 167 -7.27 9.04 1.77
N ILE A 168 -7.73 9.96 2.62
CA ILE A 168 -8.21 9.64 3.98
C ILE A 168 -9.37 8.61 3.92
N GLU A 169 -10.28 8.77 2.98
CA GLU A 169 -11.43 7.86 2.85
C GLU A 169 -11.00 6.46 2.36
N ILE A 170 -10.07 6.37 1.40
CA ILE A 170 -9.53 5.09 0.94
C ILE A 170 -8.75 4.39 2.06
N ARG A 171 -7.94 5.10 2.84
CA ARG A 171 -7.23 4.53 4.01
C ARG A 171 -8.21 3.95 5.04
N LYS A 172 -9.27 4.68 5.37
CA LYS A 172 -10.33 4.18 6.27
C LYS A 172 -10.98 2.91 5.72
N LEU A 173 -11.21 2.86 4.41
CA LEU A 173 -11.78 1.69 3.77
C LEU A 173 -10.81 0.50 3.84
N ILE A 174 -9.54 0.67 3.50
CA ILE A 174 -8.51 -0.39 3.57
C ILE A 174 -8.40 -0.93 5.00
N ARG A 175 -8.35 -0.07 6.02
CA ARG A 175 -8.33 -0.49 7.43
C ARG A 175 -9.58 -1.31 7.82
N ASN A 176 -10.75 -0.94 7.29
CA ASN A 176 -11.98 -1.72 7.54
C ASN A 176 -11.97 -3.07 6.81
N LEU A 177 -11.39 -3.13 5.60
CA LEU A 177 -11.22 -4.38 4.85
C LEU A 177 -10.29 -5.35 5.60
N GLY A 178 -9.21 -4.85 6.21
CA GLY A 178 -8.28 -5.66 7.01
C GLY A 178 -8.92 -6.42 8.18
N LYS A 179 -10.11 -5.99 8.65
CA LYS A 179 -10.85 -6.72 9.69
C LYS A 179 -11.43 -8.06 9.22
N LYS A 180 -11.57 -8.25 7.90
CA LYS A 180 -12.22 -9.44 7.30
C LYS A 180 -11.37 -10.12 6.24
N HIS A 181 -10.37 -9.43 5.72
CA HIS A 181 -9.53 -9.87 4.60
C HIS A 181 -8.06 -9.74 4.95
N THR A 182 -7.23 -10.55 4.33
CA THR A 182 -5.79 -10.29 4.25
C THR A 182 -5.57 -9.24 3.18
N VAL A 183 -4.86 -8.15 3.49
CA VAL A 183 -4.68 -7.03 2.56
C VAL A 183 -3.20 -6.78 2.29
N ILE A 184 -2.82 -6.70 1.03
CA ILE A 184 -1.51 -6.21 0.60
C ILE A 184 -1.73 -4.86 -0.08
N PHE A 185 -1.09 -3.83 0.45
CA PHE A 185 -1.24 -2.45 -0.01
C PHE A 185 0.11 -1.88 -0.40
N SER A 186 0.32 -1.59 -1.70
CA SER A 186 1.55 -0.94 -2.14
C SER A 186 1.43 0.59 -2.10
N SER A 187 2.51 1.26 -1.72
CA SER A 187 2.66 2.72 -1.80
C SER A 187 4.13 3.12 -1.86
N HIS A 188 4.40 4.34 -2.32
CA HIS A 188 5.70 4.98 -2.22
C HIS A 188 5.75 6.02 -1.08
N VAL A 189 4.66 6.19 -0.34
CA VAL A 189 4.51 7.18 0.74
C VAL A 189 4.42 6.49 2.09
N LEU A 190 5.47 6.63 2.93
CA LEU A 190 5.55 5.96 4.24
C LEU A 190 4.37 6.31 5.16
N SER A 191 3.95 7.59 5.22
CA SER A 191 2.84 8.01 6.08
C SER A 191 1.49 7.35 5.70
N GLU A 192 1.32 6.97 4.43
CA GLU A 192 0.11 6.25 3.99
C GLU A 192 0.07 4.84 4.55
N VAL A 193 1.21 4.14 4.48
CA VAL A 193 1.31 2.75 4.93
C VAL A 193 1.30 2.66 6.45
N SER A 194 2.01 3.56 7.13
CA SER A 194 2.11 3.56 8.60
C SER A 194 0.77 3.80 9.31
N GLU A 195 -0.17 4.53 8.68
CA GLU A 195 -1.48 4.77 9.26
C GLU A 195 -2.45 3.59 9.13
N VAL A 196 -2.18 2.64 8.23
CA VAL A 196 -3.14 1.61 7.83
C VAL A 196 -2.66 0.19 8.12
N CYS A 197 -1.36 -0.06 7.97
CA CYS A 197 -0.79 -1.39 7.96
C CYS A 197 -0.29 -1.85 9.34
N ASP A 198 -0.35 -3.14 9.58
CA ASP A 198 0.19 -3.78 10.79
C ASP A 198 1.71 -3.96 10.68
N ARG A 199 2.18 -4.28 9.46
CA ARG A 199 3.59 -4.52 9.12
C ARG A 199 3.91 -3.91 7.75
N ILE A 200 5.17 -3.52 7.57
CA ILE A 200 5.67 -2.90 6.35
C ILE A 200 6.88 -3.67 5.84
N VAL A 201 6.81 -4.11 4.61
CA VAL A 201 7.94 -4.62 3.82
C VAL A 201 8.44 -3.50 2.91
N VAL A 202 9.71 -3.14 3.02
CA VAL A 202 10.33 -2.10 2.20
C VAL A 202 11.16 -2.75 1.11
N ILE A 203 10.84 -2.41 -0.16
CA ILE A 203 11.60 -2.86 -1.33
C ILE A 203 12.40 -1.71 -1.93
N SER A 204 13.64 -1.98 -2.29
CA SER A 204 14.52 -1.05 -3.00
C SER A 204 15.39 -1.81 -4.00
N LYS A 205 15.44 -1.34 -5.24
CA LYS A 205 16.24 -1.96 -6.32
C LYS A 205 16.00 -3.47 -6.45
N GLY A 206 14.73 -3.87 -6.34
CA GLY A 206 14.30 -5.27 -6.45
C GLY A 206 14.51 -6.14 -5.21
N LYS A 207 15.08 -5.63 -4.13
CA LYS A 207 15.38 -6.39 -2.90
C LYS A 207 14.58 -5.88 -1.71
N ILE A 208 14.19 -6.76 -0.80
CA ILE A 208 13.67 -6.37 0.50
C ILE A 208 14.81 -5.83 1.33
N VAL A 209 14.67 -4.60 1.81
CA VAL A 209 15.67 -3.91 2.65
C VAL A 209 15.24 -3.74 4.10
N ALA A 210 13.95 -3.89 4.38
CA ALA A 210 13.39 -3.94 5.72
C ALA A 210 12.08 -4.73 5.71
N ASP A 211 11.80 -5.40 6.82
CA ASP A 211 10.53 -6.08 7.11
C ASP A 211 10.31 -5.95 8.61
N ALA A 212 9.36 -5.12 9.02
CA ALA A 212 9.14 -4.79 10.43
C ALA A 212 7.69 -4.35 10.68
N LYS A 213 7.26 -4.47 11.93
CA LYS A 213 5.99 -3.88 12.38
C LYS A 213 6.05 -2.36 12.24
N THR A 214 4.90 -1.76 12.01
CA THR A 214 4.78 -0.33 11.73
C THR A 214 5.38 0.52 12.85
N ASP A 215 5.20 0.13 14.12
CA ASP A 215 5.74 0.84 15.28
C ASP A 215 7.27 0.79 15.32
N GLU A 216 7.86 -0.35 14.97
CA GLU A 216 9.31 -0.54 14.95
C GLU A 216 9.97 0.24 13.81
N LEU A 217 9.35 0.25 12.64
CA LEU A 217 9.85 0.98 11.46
C LEU A 217 9.76 2.50 11.69
N SER A 218 8.69 2.96 12.31
CA SER A 218 8.54 4.36 12.71
C SER A 218 9.64 4.79 13.69
N ALA A 219 10.01 3.94 14.63
CA ALA A 219 11.11 4.20 15.55
C ALA A 219 12.48 4.20 14.86
N GLN A 220 12.70 3.31 13.89
CA GLN A 220 13.95 3.25 13.12
C GLN A 220 14.11 4.42 12.15
N VAL A 221 13.03 4.84 11.48
CA VAL A 221 13.01 6.01 10.58
C VAL A 221 13.05 7.31 11.39
N SER A 222 12.44 7.32 12.56
CA SER A 222 12.53 8.42 13.55
C SER A 222 13.89 8.45 14.27
N GLY A 223 14.78 7.53 13.97
CA GLY A 223 16.14 7.44 14.55
C GLY A 223 17.01 8.68 14.42
N GLY A 224 16.42 9.77 14.03
CA GLY A 224 16.95 11.11 14.02
C GLY A 224 15.99 12.11 13.40
N GLN A 225 15.06 12.65 14.15
CA GLN A 225 14.33 13.82 13.69
C GLN A 225 15.33 14.96 13.45
N LYS A 226 15.41 15.46 12.22
CA LYS A 226 16.16 16.65 11.90
C LYS A 226 15.28 17.85 12.22
N LEU A 227 15.55 18.50 13.33
CA LEU A 227 14.91 19.76 13.69
C LEU A 227 15.77 20.91 13.20
N SER A 228 15.14 21.91 12.58
CA SER A 228 15.77 23.16 12.21
C SER A 228 15.33 24.24 13.22
N LEU A 229 16.29 24.80 13.92
CA LEU A 229 16.08 25.87 14.86
C LEU A 229 16.68 27.16 14.30
N THR A 230 15.88 28.23 14.29
CA THR A 230 16.38 29.58 14.03
C THR A 230 16.44 30.31 15.38
N ALA A 231 17.61 30.74 15.79
CA ALA A 231 17.80 31.43 17.05
C ALA A 231 18.71 32.65 16.82
N GLU A 232 18.42 33.76 17.57
CA GLU A 232 19.23 34.97 17.58
C GLU A 232 20.29 34.81 18.68
N GLY A 233 21.57 35.07 18.35
CA GLY A 233 22.67 35.05 19.31
C GLY A 233 23.98 34.54 18.70
N SER A 234 25.02 34.41 19.53
CA SER A 234 26.29 33.81 19.10
C SER A 234 26.12 32.36 18.68
N THR A 235 26.55 32.03 17.49
CA THR A 235 26.47 30.65 16.94
C THR A 235 27.21 29.63 17.82
N ALA A 236 28.29 30.08 18.49
CA ALA A 236 29.06 29.20 19.39
C ALA A 236 28.23 28.82 20.62
N ASP A 237 27.60 29.80 21.26
CA ASP A 237 26.80 29.61 22.46
C ASP A 237 25.55 28.74 22.18
N ILE A 238 24.87 29.00 21.06
CA ILE A 238 23.71 28.21 20.60
C ILE A 238 24.11 26.76 20.34
N THR A 239 25.24 26.52 19.65
CA THR A 239 25.74 25.18 19.35
C THR A 239 26.13 24.44 20.63
N GLU A 240 26.77 25.14 21.59
CA GLU A 240 27.15 24.54 22.87
C GLU A 240 25.93 24.21 23.74
N ALA A 241 24.93 25.09 23.78
CA ALA A 241 23.67 24.86 24.49
C ALA A 241 22.93 23.64 23.93
N ILE A 242 22.82 23.53 22.60
CA ILE A 242 22.15 22.39 21.95
C ILE A 242 22.91 21.07 22.19
N LYS A 243 24.24 21.07 22.16
CA LYS A 243 25.05 19.87 22.46
C LYS A 243 24.92 19.37 23.89
N LYS A 244 24.54 20.22 24.83
CA LYS A 244 24.29 19.83 26.23
C LYS A 244 22.99 19.03 26.40
N ILE A 245 22.12 19.00 25.42
CA ILE A 245 20.86 18.23 25.45
C ILE A 245 21.20 16.73 25.20
N PRO A 246 20.94 15.82 26.15
CA PRO A 246 21.37 14.40 26.03
C PRO A 246 20.83 13.65 24.82
N ALA A 247 19.69 14.10 24.26
CA ALA A 247 19.05 13.50 23.11
C ALA A 247 19.64 13.93 21.76
N VAL A 248 20.51 14.95 21.72
CA VAL A 248 21.09 15.49 20.48
C VAL A 248 22.31 14.68 20.07
N LYS A 249 22.24 14.05 18.89
CA LYS A 249 23.36 13.26 18.32
C LYS A 249 24.29 14.08 17.45
N ARG A 250 23.75 15.04 16.70
CA ARG A 250 24.53 15.82 15.74
C ARG A 250 23.93 17.20 15.56
N VAL A 251 24.82 18.20 15.52
CA VAL A 251 24.45 19.60 15.26
C VAL A 251 25.17 20.04 13.98
N THR A 252 24.41 20.56 13.00
CA THR A 252 24.96 21.11 11.74
C THR A 252 24.45 22.51 11.55
N LYS A 253 25.32 23.42 11.08
CA LYS A 253 25.00 24.81 10.75
C LYS A 253 24.77 24.95 9.27
N THR A 254 23.71 25.67 8.86
CA THR A 254 23.46 26.03 7.48
C THR A 254 23.03 27.51 7.43
N GLY A 255 23.97 28.39 7.09
CA GLY A 255 23.73 29.86 7.13
C GLY A 255 23.48 30.37 8.56
N SER A 256 22.37 31.07 8.77
CA SER A 256 21.89 31.55 10.07
C SER A 256 21.06 30.51 10.85
N THR A 257 20.86 29.31 10.30
CA THR A 257 20.04 28.25 10.89
C THR A 257 20.93 27.14 11.44
N VAL A 258 20.65 26.69 12.65
CA VAL A 258 21.28 25.54 13.29
C VAL A 258 20.31 24.35 13.19
N SER A 259 20.75 23.25 12.59
CA SER A 259 19.96 22.00 12.52
C SER A 259 20.56 20.98 13.45
N TYR A 260 19.72 20.25 14.19
CA TYR A 260 20.16 19.15 15.04
C TYR A 260 19.29 17.91 14.85
N THR A 261 19.85 16.75 15.18
CA THR A 261 19.18 15.45 15.10
C THR A 261 19.11 14.82 16.47
N HIS A 262 17.92 14.40 16.93
CA HIS A 262 17.73 13.72 18.18
C HIS A 262 16.84 12.47 18.06
N LEU A 263 16.85 11.60 19.07
CA LEU A 263 16.21 10.26 19.01
C LEU A 263 14.78 10.21 19.50
N THR A 264 14.35 11.08 20.41
CA THR A 264 12.96 11.15 20.93
C THR A 264 12.69 12.54 21.49
N LEU A 265 11.49 13.08 21.21
CA LEU A 265 10.94 14.21 21.99
C LEU A 265 10.19 13.63 23.18
N PRO A 266 10.47 14.03 24.44
CA PRO A 266 9.46 13.88 25.47
C PRO A 266 8.28 14.77 25.08
N THR A 267 7.09 14.17 25.02
CA THR A 267 5.82 14.87 24.88
C THR A 267 5.66 15.80 26.08
N THR A 268 5.40 17.09 25.79
CA THR A 268 5.07 18.18 26.73
C THR A 268 6.22 18.78 27.55
N GLU A 269 6.68 19.95 27.03
CA GLU A 269 6.67 21.17 27.82
C GLU A 269 6.74 22.37 26.88
N ARG A 270 5.70 23.23 26.94
CA ARG A 270 5.73 24.57 26.36
C ARG A 270 6.58 25.43 27.31
N VAL A 271 7.61 26.05 26.78
CA VAL A 271 8.19 27.26 27.34
C VAL A 271 7.96 28.38 26.34
#